data_5f6d9589644b7cd4b094e6aacce38fce
#
_entry.id   5f6d9589644b7cd4b094e6aacce38fce
#
_cell.length_a   1.000
_cell.length_b   1.000
_cell.length_c   1.000
_cell.angle_alpha   90.00
_cell.angle_beta   90.00
_cell.angle_gamma   90.00
#
_symmetry.space_group_name_H-M   'P 1'
#
loop_
_entity.id
_entity.type
_entity.pdbx_description
1 polymer ?
#
loop_
_entity_poly.entity_id
_entity_poly.type
_entity_poly.pdbx_seq_one_letter_code
_entity_poly.pdbx_strand_id
1 'polypeptide(L)'
;SSVLCTTQLWLFLWGPMNGRGLQVSLGYFLLPLVMVLVGCILYKEKLSRWQMAAVALAVLGVGHEIWRIGSMAWETVYIALAYPLYFFLRRVCKTDHLGGFWWDLFLILPVAFYLGFVHSDSLALIQQFPHLILAVIGLGFLSAMGLGSYILASRYLPFVIFGLLS
;
A
#
# COMPACT_ATOMS: atom_id res chain seq x y z
N SER A 1 -13.20 -4.20 -0.93
CA SER A 1 -11.75 -4.09 -1.22
C SER A 1 -11.41 -2.74 -1.81
N SER A 2 -12.16 -2.25 -2.80
CA SER A 2 -11.90 -1.00 -3.53
C SER A 2 -11.77 0.23 -2.62
N VAL A 3 -12.65 0.38 -1.63
CA VAL A 3 -12.61 1.50 -0.67
C VAL A 3 -11.28 1.52 0.10
N LEU A 4 -10.81 0.36 0.58
CA LEU A 4 -9.52 0.27 1.28
C LEU A 4 -8.35 0.63 0.36
N CYS A 5 -8.37 0.17 -0.88
CA CYS A 5 -7.35 0.51 -1.87
C CYS A 5 -7.35 2.02 -2.19
N THR A 6 -8.54 2.60 -2.41
CA THR A 6 -8.69 4.03 -2.70
C THR A 6 -8.21 4.92 -1.55
N THR A 7 -8.59 4.60 -0.32
CA THR A 7 -8.17 5.37 0.86
C THR A 7 -6.68 5.26 1.13
N GLN A 8 -6.06 4.11 0.84
CA GLN A 8 -4.61 3.94 0.92
C GLN A 8 -3.87 4.80 -0.10
N LEU A 9 -4.29 4.77 -1.37
CA LEU A 9 -3.70 5.62 -2.42
C LEU A 9 -3.89 7.11 -2.10
N TRP A 10 -5.06 7.48 -1.58
CA TRP A 10 -5.33 8.85 -1.18
C TRP A 10 -4.40 9.29 -0.04
N LEU A 11 -4.25 8.49 1.02
CA LEU A 11 -3.33 8.79 2.13
C LEU A 11 -1.87 8.87 1.69
N PHE A 12 -1.47 8.00 0.76
CA PHE A 12 -0.11 8.00 0.21
C PHE A 12 0.23 9.33 -0.46
N LEU A 13 -0.71 9.92 -1.19
CA LEU A 13 -0.54 11.21 -1.85
C LEU A 13 -0.75 12.38 -0.86
N TRP A 14 -1.80 12.30 -0.04
CA TRP A 14 -2.19 13.36 0.88
C TRP A 14 -1.17 13.60 2.00
N GLY A 15 -0.58 12.55 2.54
CA GLY A 15 0.34 12.63 3.67
C GLY A 15 1.55 13.53 3.40
N PRO A 16 2.37 13.28 2.35
CA PRO A 16 3.51 14.13 2.02
C PRO A 16 3.11 15.59 1.72
N MET A 17 1.98 15.81 1.03
CA MET A 17 1.49 17.14 0.68
C MET A 17 1.09 17.96 1.92
N ASN A 18 0.72 17.31 3.02
CA ASN A 18 0.31 17.96 4.27
C ASN A 18 1.38 17.88 5.38
N GLY A 19 2.64 17.60 5.02
CA GLY A 19 3.75 17.51 5.97
C GLY A 19 3.70 16.28 6.88
N ARG A 20 2.85 15.29 6.59
CA ARG A 20 2.69 14.05 7.35
C ARG A 20 3.35 12.83 6.68
N GLY A 21 4.32 13.09 5.81
CA GLY A 21 5.02 12.04 5.07
C GLY A 21 5.71 11.03 5.98
N LEU A 22 6.25 11.48 7.12
CA LEU A 22 6.92 10.61 8.09
C LEU A 22 5.95 9.59 8.70
N GLN A 23 4.75 10.04 9.11
CA GLN A 23 3.72 9.19 9.70
C GLN A 23 3.20 8.14 8.70
N VAL A 24 3.03 8.55 7.45
CA VAL A 24 2.66 7.65 6.35
C VAL A 24 3.76 6.62 6.11
N SER A 25 5.02 7.04 6.05
CA SER A 25 6.18 6.13 5.88
C SER A 25 6.26 5.12 7.01
N LEU A 26 6.07 5.53 8.27
CA LEU A 26 6.02 4.60 9.41
C LEU A 26 4.93 3.55 9.27
N GLY A 27 3.76 3.91 8.73
CA GLY A 27 2.69 2.97 8.45
C GLY A 27 3.14 1.88 7.47
N TYR A 28 3.86 2.26 6.43
CA TYR A 28 4.44 1.31 5.46
C TYR A 28 5.55 0.45 6.06
N PHE A 29 6.37 0.98 6.97
CA PHE A 29 7.37 0.17 7.69
C PHE A 29 6.75 -0.84 8.66
N LEU A 30 5.58 -0.52 9.23
CA LEU A 30 4.82 -1.44 10.09
C LEU A 30 4.13 -2.55 9.28
N LEU A 31 3.86 -2.32 8.00
CA LEU A 31 3.10 -3.24 7.16
C LEU A 31 3.68 -4.66 7.12
N PRO A 32 4.99 -4.89 6.88
CA PRO A 32 5.58 -6.23 6.91
C PRO A 32 5.34 -6.94 8.24
N LEU A 33 5.46 -6.22 9.37
CA LEU A 33 5.25 -6.80 10.71
C LEU A 33 3.82 -7.23 10.92
N VAL A 34 2.85 -6.40 10.53
CA VAL A 34 1.42 -6.74 10.64
C VAL A 34 1.06 -7.89 9.70
N MET A 35 1.63 -7.94 8.48
CA MET A 35 1.45 -9.05 7.55
C MET A 35 1.96 -10.37 8.13
N VAL A 36 3.13 -10.37 8.77
CA VAL A 36 3.68 -11.55 9.46
C VAL A 36 2.78 -11.98 10.60
N LEU A 37 2.30 -11.04 11.43
CA LEU A 37 1.36 -11.35 12.53
C LEU A 37 0.07 -11.98 11.98
N VAL A 38 -0.51 -11.43 10.93
CA VAL A 38 -1.70 -11.97 10.26
C VAL A 38 -1.42 -13.37 9.71
N GLY A 39 -0.28 -13.58 9.06
CA GLY A 39 0.15 -14.89 8.55
C GLY A 39 0.27 -15.94 9.64
N CYS A 40 0.89 -15.58 10.77
CA CYS A 40 1.06 -16.49 11.91
C CYS A 40 -0.26 -16.80 12.64
N ILE A 41 -1.11 -15.78 12.88
CA ILE A 41 -2.34 -15.92 13.68
C ILE A 41 -3.45 -16.57 12.86
N LEU A 42 -3.73 -16.05 11.65
CA LEU A 42 -4.87 -16.50 10.85
C LEU A 42 -4.56 -17.72 9.99
N TYR A 43 -3.36 -17.78 9.41
CA TYR A 43 -2.96 -18.88 8.54
C TYR A 43 -2.11 -19.93 9.24
N LYS A 44 -1.76 -19.73 10.53
CA LYS A 44 -0.91 -20.64 11.33
C LYS A 44 0.42 -20.98 10.64
N GLU A 45 0.93 -20.05 9.86
CA GLU A 45 2.22 -20.18 9.17
C GLU A 45 3.35 -20.18 10.21
N LYS A 46 4.32 -21.10 10.04
CA LYS A 46 5.47 -21.21 10.95
C LYS A 46 6.62 -20.39 10.40
N LEU A 47 7.18 -19.51 11.25
CA LEU A 47 8.37 -18.74 10.94
C LEU A 47 9.61 -19.62 10.99
N SER A 48 10.48 -19.49 10.00
CA SER A 48 11.83 -20.03 10.09
C SER A 48 12.69 -19.20 11.05
N ARG A 49 13.81 -19.74 11.52
CA ARG A 49 14.74 -19.04 12.44
C ARG A 49 15.23 -17.71 11.85
N TRP A 50 15.50 -17.68 10.55
CA TRP A 50 15.94 -16.48 9.84
C TRP A 50 14.83 -15.43 9.71
N GLN A 51 13.62 -15.88 9.43
CA GLN A 51 12.44 -14.99 9.38
C GLN A 51 12.14 -14.39 10.76
N MET A 52 12.30 -15.17 11.83
CA MET A 52 12.13 -14.69 13.20
C MET A 52 13.17 -13.64 13.58
N ALA A 53 14.44 -13.83 13.16
CA ALA A 53 15.48 -12.83 13.35
C ALA A 53 15.18 -11.55 12.56
N ALA A 54 14.73 -11.65 11.29
CA ALA A 54 14.34 -10.50 10.48
C ALA A 54 13.18 -9.70 11.10
N VAL A 55 12.15 -10.40 11.59
CA VAL A 55 11.03 -9.78 12.30
C VAL A 55 11.48 -9.09 13.59
N ALA A 56 12.36 -9.71 14.38
CA ALA A 56 12.89 -9.11 15.60
C ALA A 56 13.66 -7.82 15.29
N LEU A 57 14.51 -7.80 14.27
CA LEU A 57 15.23 -6.61 13.85
C LEU A 57 14.28 -5.50 13.36
N ALA A 58 13.25 -5.87 12.58
CA ALA A 58 12.23 -4.92 12.12
C ALA A 58 11.43 -4.31 13.29
N VAL A 59 11.05 -5.12 14.29
CA VAL A 59 10.36 -4.64 15.50
C VAL A 59 11.25 -3.65 16.28
N LEU A 60 12.56 -3.95 16.41
CA LEU A 60 13.49 -3.04 17.07
C LEU A 60 13.64 -1.73 16.31
N GLY A 61 13.77 -1.77 14.98
CA GLY A 61 13.88 -0.58 14.14
C GLY A 61 12.64 0.31 14.22
N VAL A 62 11.46 -0.28 14.05
CA VAL A 62 10.19 0.44 14.13
C VAL A 62 9.94 0.95 15.56
N GLY A 63 10.22 0.14 16.59
CA GLY A 63 10.09 0.54 17.99
C GLY A 63 10.98 1.74 18.34
N HIS A 64 12.22 1.75 17.87
CA HIS A 64 13.14 2.89 18.01
C HIS A 64 12.58 4.15 17.34
N GLU A 65 12.04 4.03 16.12
CA GLU A 65 11.51 5.18 15.39
C GLU A 65 10.24 5.74 16.04
N ILE A 66 9.34 4.88 16.51
CA ILE A 66 8.15 5.30 17.28
C ILE A 66 8.56 6.02 18.56
N TRP A 67 9.57 5.51 19.28
CA TRP A 67 10.08 6.17 20.49
C TRP A 67 10.68 7.54 20.20
N ARG A 68 11.41 7.68 19.09
CA ARG A 68 12.00 8.94 18.65
C ARG A 68 10.95 9.99 18.30
N ILE A 69 9.84 9.60 17.68
CA ILE A 69 8.76 10.50 17.25
C ILE A 69 7.83 10.86 18.41
N GLY A 70 7.74 9.99 19.43
CA GLY A 70 6.97 10.23 20.66
C GLY A 70 5.45 10.11 20.53
N SER A 71 4.92 9.87 19.31
CA SER A 71 3.47 9.68 19.09
C SER A 71 3.20 8.77 17.88
N MET A 72 2.23 7.87 18.03
CA MET A 72 1.66 7.13 16.90
C MET A 72 0.51 7.94 16.30
N ALA A 73 0.69 8.40 15.07
CA ALA A 73 -0.36 9.08 14.34
C ALA A 73 -1.41 8.06 13.83
N TRP A 74 -2.65 8.48 13.71
CA TRP A 74 -3.75 7.63 13.23
C TRP A 74 -3.51 7.12 11.79
N GLU A 75 -2.82 7.91 10.97
CA GLU A 75 -2.41 7.57 9.60
C GLU A 75 -1.50 6.34 9.58
N THR A 76 -0.55 6.29 10.51
CA THR A 76 0.37 5.17 10.69
C THR A 76 -0.38 3.87 10.97
N VAL A 77 -1.30 3.91 11.94
CA VAL A 77 -2.11 2.75 12.34
C VAL A 77 -3.05 2.31 11.20
N TYR A 78 -3.69 3.28 10.53
CA TYR A 78 -4.59 3.00 9.42
C TYR A 78 -3.86 2.29 8.27
N ILE A 79 -2.70 2.80 7.83
CA ILE A 79 -1.92 2.21 6.74
C ILE A 79 -1.45 0.81 7.13
N ALA A 80 -0.92 0.63 8.34
CA ALA A 80 -0.41 -0.65 8.81
C ALA A 80 -1.47 -1.75 8.87
N LEU A 81 -2.74 -1.39 9.13
CA LEU A 81 -3.85 -2.36 9.25
C LEU A 81 -4.63 -2.53 7.94
N ALA A 82 -4.80 -1.49 7.16
CA ALA A 82 -5.67 -1.51 5.98
C ALA A 82 -5.12 -2.40 4.86
N TYR A 83 -3.81 -2.43 4.62
CA TYR A 83 -3.20 -3.31 3.62
C TYR A 83 -3.33 -4.80 3.97
N PRO A 84 -2.94 -5.26 5.17
CA PRO A 84 -3.14 -6.66 5.57
C PRO A 84 -4.61 -7.06 5.53
N LEU A 85 -5.53 -6.17 5.97
CA LEU A 85 -6.96 -6.39 5.89
C LEU A 85 -7.44 -6.51 4.43
N TYR A 86 -6.94 -5.66 3.54
CA TYR A 86 -7.24 -5.72 2.11
C TYR A 86 -6.85 -7.07 1.50
N PHE A 87 -5.61 -7.53 1.72
CA PHE A 87 -5.14 -8.81 1.21
C PHE A 87 -5.86 -10.00 1.86
N PHE A 88 -6.15 -9.90 3.16
CA PHE A 88 -6.93 -10.91 3.87
C PHE A 88 -8.34 -11.05 3.27
N LEU A 89 -9.06 -9.93 3.10
CA LEU A 89 -10.40 -9.93 2.50
C LEU A 89 -10.39 -10.48 1.08
N ARG A 90 -9.43 -10.11 0.26
CA ARG A 90 -9.30 -10.64 -1.11
C ARG A 90 -9.09 -12.14 -1.12
N ARG A 91 -8.27 -12.65 -0.22
CA ARG A 91 -7.99 -14.08 -0.11
C ARG A 91 -9.21 -14.86 0.39
N VAL A 92 -9.94 -14.32 1.37
CA VAL A 92 -11.20 -14.92 1.88
C VAL A 92 -12.29 -14.89 0.81
N CYS A 93 -12.44 -13.78 0.09
CA CYS A 93 -13.42 -13.63 -0.98
C CYS A 93 -13.02 -14.34 -2.29
N LYS A 94 -11.83 -14.98 -2.35
CA LYS A 94 -11.29 -15.61 -3.56
C LYS A 94 -11.23 -14.64 -4.76
N THR A 95 -11.05 -13.37 -4.50
CA THR A 95 -10.90 -12.28 -5.50
C THR A 95 -9.45 -11.84 -5.65
N ASP A 96 -8.52 -12.69 -5.25
CA ASP A 96 -7.06 -12.49 -5.30
C ASP A 96 -6.46 -12.65 -6.72
N HIS A 97 -7.32 -12.73 -7.74
CA HIS A 97 -6.92 -12.76 -9.15
C HIS A 97 -6.84 -11.35 -9.77
N LEU A 98 -6.14 -11.24 -10.89
CA LEU A 98 -5.97 -9.98 -11.63
C LEU A 98 -7.31 -9.32 -12.00
N GLY A 99 -8.37 -10.10 -12.29
CA GLY A 99 -9.69 -9.56 -12.58
C GLY A 99 -10.30 -8.77 -11.43
N GLY A 100 -10.10 -9.18 -10.17
CA GLY A 100 -10.53 -8.40 -8.99
C GLY A 100 -9.77 -7.07 -8.88
N PHE A 101 -8.49 -7.03 -9.26
CA PHE A 101 -7.72 -5.80 -9.31
C PHE A 101 -8.19 -4.84 -10.42
N TRP A 102 -8.54 -5.36 -11.59
CA TRP A 102 -9.15 -4.57 -12.66
C TRP A 102 -10.45 -3.90 -12.22
N TRP A 103 -11.30 -4.62 -11.47
CA TRP A 103 -12.52 -4.06 -10.91
C TRP A 103 -12.23 -2.97 -9.87
N ASP A 104 -11.23 -3.16 -9.01
CA ASP A 104 -10.82 -2.13 -8.05
C ASP A 104 -10.33 -0.86 -8.76
N LEU A 105 -9.50 -0.99 -9.81
CA LEU A 105 -9.05 0.15 -10.63
C LEU A 105 -10.20 0.84 -11.37
N PHE A 106 -11.12 0.06 -11.94
CA PHE A 106 -12.27 0.60 -12.66
C PHE A 106 -13.19 1.43 -11.75
N LEU A 107 -13.38 1.00 -10.51
CA LEU A 107 -14.17 1.73 -9.50
C LEU A 107 -13.47 3.00 -8.99
N ILE A 108 -12.14 3.04 -9.02
CA ILE A 108 -11.35 4.22 -8.62
C ILE A 108 -11.34 5.28 -9.74
N LEU A 109 -11.46 4.86 -11.00
CA LEU A 109 -11.32 5.71 -12.17
C LEU A 109 -12.25 6.95 -12.16
N PRO A 110 -13.58 6.85 -11.86
CA PRO A 110 -14.44 8.02 -11.78
C PRO A 110 -14.03 9.00 -10.68
N VAL A 111 -13.53 8.50 -9.55
CA VAL A 111 -13.04 9.35 -8.44
C VAL A 111 -11.77 10.07 -8.86
N ALA A 112 -10.84 9.39 -9.54
CA ALA A 112 -9.61 9.97 -10.06
C ALA A 112 -9.90 11.04 -11.11
N PHE A 113 -10.85 10.79 -12.02
CA PHE A 113 -11.30 11.79 -12.99
C PHE A 113 -11.90 13.02 -12.31
N TYR A 114 -12.81 12.82 -11.37
CA TYR A 114 -13.44 13.92 -10.62
C TYR A 114 -12.38 14.79 -9.94
N LEU A 115 -11.44 14.19 -9.23
CA LEU A 115 -10.37 14.92 -8.55
C LEU A 115 -9.43 15.64 -9.51
N GLY A 116 -9.11 15.04 -10.67
CA GLY A 116 -8.30 15.66 -11.72
C GLY A 116 -8.98 16.87 -12.37
N PHE A 117 -10.31 16.84 -12.52
CA PHE A 117 -11.07 17.97 -13.06
C PHE A 117 -11.30 19.10 -12.06
N VAL A 118 -11.52 18.77 -10.78
CA VAL A 118 -11.75 19.79 -9.74
C VAL A 118 -10.48 20.58 -9.42
N HIS A 119 -9.31 19.95 -9.53
CA HIS A 119 -8.02 20.62 -9.40
C HIS A 119 -7.52 21.07 -10.78
N SER A 120 -8.15 22.11 -11.32
CA SER A 120 -7.92 22.64 -12.67
C SER A 120 -6.47 23.06 -12.99
N ASP A 121 -5.63 23.27 -11.98
CA ASP A 121 -4.20 23.59 -12.17
C ASP A 121 -3.44 22.47 -12.89
N SER A 122 -3.88 21.22 -12.75
CA SER A 122 -3.27 20.06 -13.43
C SER A 122 -3.41 20.15 -14.95
N LEU A 123 -4.54 20.64 -15.46
CA LEU A 123 -4.78 20.82 -16.90
C LEU A 123 -3.95 21.96 -17.47
N ALA A 124 -3.80 23.05 -16.72
CA ALA A 124 -2.97 24.18 -17.13
C ALA A 124 -1.47 23.78 -17.21
N LEU A 125 -0.99 22.96 -16.27
CA LEU A 125 0.36 22.42 -16.29
C LEU A 125 0.62 21.50 -17.49
N ILE A 126 -0.34 20.64 -17.84
CA ILE A 126 -0.25 19.75 -19.00
C ILE A 126 -0.22 20.55 -20.32
N GLN A 127 -0.97 21.66 -20.41
CA GLN A 127 -0.95 22.54 -21.57
C GLN A 127 0.38 23.28 -21.71
N GLN A 128 0.99 23.70 -20.61
CA GLN A 128 2.30 24.36 -20.61
C GLN A 128 3.45 23.40 -20.95
N PHE A 129 3.34 22.13 -20.54
CA PHE A 129 4.41 21.13 -20.69
C PHE A 129 3.86 19.82 -21.28
N PRO A 130 3.67 19.74 -22.63
CA PRO A 130 3.08 18.57 -23.30
C PRO A 130 3.82 17.25 -23.03
N HIS A 131 5.13 17.29 -22.74
CA HIS A 131 5.93 16.10 -22.42
C HIS A 131 5.51 15.45 -21.09
N LEU A 132 4.80 16.16 -20.19
CA LEU A 132 4.24 15.59 -18.97
C LEU A 132 3.21 14.51 -19.24
N ILE A 133 2.48 14.58 -20.37
CA ILE A 133 1.52 13.54 -20.76
C ILE A 133 2.24 12.19 -20.90
N LEU A 134 3.38 12.18 -21.58
CA LEU A 134 4.15 10.96 -21.78
C LEU A 134 4.68 10.42 -20.45
N ALA A 135 5.13 11.30 -19.54
CA ALA A 135 5.59 10.93 -18.21
C ALA A 135 4.45 10.35 -17.36
N VAL A 136 3.24 10.92 -17.41
CA VAL A 136 2.06 10.43 -16.69
C VAL A 136 1.64 9.06 -17.22
N ILE A 137 1.60 8.88 -18.54
CA ILE A 137 1.27 7.58 -19.16
C ILE A 137 2.33 6.53 -18.78
N GLY A 138 3.61 6.87 -18.85
CA GLY A 138 4.72 5.98 -18.49
C GLY A 138 4.67 5.59 -17.01
N LEU A 139 4.43 6.56 -16.12
CA LEU A 139 4.27 6.32 -14.69
C LEU A 139 3.05 5.42 -14.40
N GLY A 140 1.93 5.67 -15.06
CA GLY A 140 0.73 4.86 -14.96
C GLY A 140 0.97 3.40 -15.37
N PHE A 141 1.67 3.20 -16.48
CA PHE A 141 2.01 1.86 -16.96
C PHE A 141 2.96 1.12 -16.00
N LEU A 142 4.03 1.78 -15.54
CA LEU A 142 4.96 1.22 -14.56
C LEU A 142 4.27 0.88 -13.25
N SER A 143 3.40 1.76 -12.76
CA SER A 143 2.63 1.53 -11.52
C SER A 143 1.66 0.36 -11.68
N ALA A 144 0.99 0.24 -12.82
CA ALA A 144 0.08 -0.88 -13.09
C ALA A 144 0.84 -2.22 -13.17
N MET A 145 2.01 -2.24 -13.81
CA MET A 145 2.88 -3.42 -13.82
C MET A 145 3.38 -3.79 -12.43
N GLY A 146 3.84 -2.81 -11.66
CA GLY A 146 4.34 -3.01 -10.29
C GLY A 146 3.25 -3.56 -9.37
N LEU A 147 2.10 -2.91 -9.30
CA LEU A 147 0.96 -3.35 -8.51
C LEU A 147 0.39 -4.70 -8.98
N GLY A 148 0.31 -4.91 -10.28
CA GLY A 148 -0.12 -6.18 -10.86
C GLY A 148 0.81 -7.34 -10.46
N SER A 149 2.13 -7.15 -10.55
CA SER A 149 3.13 -8.12 -10.11
C SER A 149 3.06 -8.38 -8.61
N TYR A 150 2.86 -7.33 -7.81
CA TYR A 150 2.71 -7.43 -6.36
C TYR A 150 1.47 -8.24 -5.96
N ILE A 151 0.33 -8.00 -6.61
CA ILE A 151 -0.90 -8.78 -6.39
C ILE A 151 -0.72 -10.24 -6.85
N LEU A 152 -0.03 -10.46 -7.95
CA LEU A 152 0.27 -11.81 -8.41
C LEU A 152 1.16 -12.55 -7.41
N ALA A 153 2.18 -11.90 -6.88
CA ALA A 153 3.05 -12.44 -5.83
C ALA A 153 2.26 -12.79 -4.56
N SER A 154 1.30 -11.97 -4.15
CA SER A 154 0.46 -12.23 -2.97
C SER A 154 -0.35 -13.54 -3.06
N ARG A 155 -0.62 -13.99 -4.28
CA ARG A 155 -1.35 -15.25 -4.54
C ARG A 155 -0.48 -16.49 -4.41
N TYR A 156 0.78 -16.39 -4.85
CA TYR A 156 1.68 -17.54 -4.92
C TYR A 156 2.54 -17.71 -3.67
N LEU A 157 2.75 -16.64 -2.91
CA LEU A 157 3.61 -16.67 -1.73
C LEU A 157 2.80 -16.90 -0.44
N PRO A 158 3.34 -17.62 0.55
CA PRO A 158 2.83 -17.60 1.92
C PRO A 158 2.76 -16.18 2.45
N PHE A 159 1.77 -15.89 3.30
CA PHE A 159 1.47 -14.53 3.75
C PHE A 159 2.66 -13.89 4.51
N VAL A 160 3.38 -14.71 5.28
CA VAL A 160 4.60 -14.30 6.00
C VAL A 160 5.70 -13.88 5.02
N ILE A 161 5.98 -14.70 4.00
CA ILE A 161 7.03 -14.39 3.02
C ILE A 161 6.67 -13.15 2.20
N PHE A 162 5.40 -13.07 1.79
CA PHE A 162 4.89 -11.91 1.06
C PHE A 162 5.04 -10.62 1.90
N GLY A 163 4.70 -10.67 3.20
CA GLY A 163 4.86 -9.54 4.10
C GLY A 163 6.32 -9.14 4.33
N LEU A 164 7.25 -10.09 4.40
CA LEU A 164 8.68 -9.78 4.58
C LEU A 164 9.35 -9.20 3.32
N LEU A 165 8.77 -9.45 2.13
CA LEU A 165 9.27 -8.93 0.86
C LEU A 165 8.61 -7.60 0.45
N SER A 166 7.55 -7.19 1.13
CA SER A 166 6.83 -5.94 0.87
C SER A 166 7.47 -4.75 1.58
#